data_e8a1dddaed50acb5f91645405e77ac42
#
_entry.id   e8a1dddaed50acb5f91645405e77ac42
#
_cell.length_a   1.000
_cell.length_b   1.000
_cell.length_c   1.000
_cell.angle_alpha   90.00
_cell.angle_beta   90.00
_cell.angle_gamma   90.00
#
_symmetry.space_group_name_H-M   'P 1'
#
loop_
_entity.id
_entity.type
_entity.pdbx_description
1 polymer ?
#
loop_
_entity_poly.entity_id
_entity_poly.type
_entity_poly.pdbx_seq_one_letter_code
_entity_poly.pdbx_strand_id
1 'polypeptide(L)'
;MHKIIAAGGIVTNTEGKILMIFRREKWDLPKGKLDKGETIAQCAVREVEEETGLKDILLGDFLLITEHQYQDPWLKTEVIKETHWYKMKITNEQKLIPQTEEDITDIRWVNREELNECLQHTYANIITVIEKFIQNSMS
;
A
#
# COMPACT_ATOMS: atom_id res chain seq x y z
N MET A 1 4.42 -9.26 23.45
CA MET A 1 4.11 -8.34 22.35
C MET A 1 3.42 -9.09 21.22
N HIS A 2 2.30 -8.57 20.75
CA HIS A 2 1.52 -9.23 19.71
C HIS A 2 1.96 -8.73 18.32
N LYS A 3 2.17 -9.64 17.38
CA LYS A 3 2.60 -9.30 16.02
C LYS A 3 1.46 -9.54 15.02
N ILE A 4 1.19 -8.55 14.19
CA ILE A 4 0.21 -8.64 13.11
C ILE A 4 0.96 -8.54 11.78
N ILE A 5 0.69 -9.47 10.87
CA ILE A 5 1.26 -9.45 9.52
C ILE A 5 0.25 -8.80 8.57
N ALA A 6 0.75 -7.90 7.75
CA ALA A 6 -0.02 -7.25 6.70
C ALA A 6 0.81 -7.22 5.43
N ALA A 7 0.17 -6.95 4.31
CA ALA A 7 0.87 -6.82 3.04
C ALA A 7 0.16 -5.81 2.15
N GLY A 8 0.92 -5.20 1.25
CA GLY A 8 0.37 -4.23 0.32
C GLY A 8 1.31 -4.01 -0.85
N GLY A 9 1.00 -3.03 -1.65
CA GLY A 9 1.75 -2.81 -2.87
C GLY A 9 1.86 -1.37 -3.31
N ILE A 10 2.93 -1.12 -4.04
CA ILE A 10 3.09 0.11 -4.80
C ILE A 10 2.81 -0.23 -6.25
N VAL A 11 1.75 0.33 -6.80
CA VAL A 11 1.21 -0.03 -8.12
C VAL A 11 1.54 1.05 -9.13
N THR A 12 2.05 0.64 -10.29
CA THR A 12 2.26 1.56 -11.41
C THR A 12 1.33 1.20 -12.57
N ASN A 13 0.94 2.21 -13.34
CA ASN A 13 0.15 2.02 -14.55
C ASN A 13 1.05 2.08 -15.79
N THR A 14 0.43 2.05 -16.98
CA THR A 14 1.18 2.04 -18.25
C THR A 14 1.94 3.33 -18.52
N GLU A 15 1.59 4.41 -17.83
CA GLU A 15 2.29 5.69 -17.93
C GLU A 15 3.39 5.85 -16.87
N GLY A 16 3.59 4.81 -16.03
CA GLY A 16 4.57 4.86 -14.96
C GLY A 16 4.13 5.67 -13.74
N LYS A 17 2.85 6.05 -13.68
CA LYS A 17 2.32 6.77 -12.52
C LYS A 17 2.08 5.81 -11.37
N ILE A 18 2.20 6.32 -10.15
CA ILE A 18 2.04 5.55 -8.91
C ILE A 18 0.65 5.79 -8.35
N LEU A 19 0.03 4.72 -7.86
CA LEU A 19 -1.28 4.81 -7.23
C LEU A 19 -1.13 5.21 -5.76
N MET A 20 -1.83 6.27 -5.36
CA MET A 20 -1.92 6.71 -3.97
C MET A 20 -3.37 6.73 -3.53
N ILE A 21 -3.62 6.30 -2.31
CA ILE A 21 -4.95 6.38 -1.69
C ILE A 21 -4.95 7.49 -0.64
N PHE A 22 -6.10 8.15 -0.46
CA PHE A 22 -6.27 9.18 0.56
C PHE A 22 -7.28 8.72 1.58
N ARG A 23 -6.84 8.64 2.85
CA ARG A 23 -7.72 8.26 3.95
C ARG A 23 -7.27 8.92 5.24
N ARG A 24 -8.25 9.34 6.04
CA ARG A 24 -7.98 9.98 7.33
C ARG A 24 -7.00 11.14 7.23
N GLU A 25 -7.22 11.98 6.21
CA GLU A 25 -6.45 13.21 5.96
C GLU A 25 -4.99 12.98 5.56
N LYS A 26 -4.62 11.76 5.15
CA LYS A 26 -3.26 11.44 4.71
C LYS A 26 -3.24 10.58 3.48
N TRP A 27 -2.21 10.76 2.66
CA TRP A 27 -1.93 9.88 1.54
C TRP A 27 -1.27 8.62 2.05
N ASP A 28 -1.59 7.50 1.42
CA ASP A 28 -1.14 6.18 1.87
C ASP A 28 -1.05 5.25 0.66
N LEU A 29 -0.55 4.04 0.88
CA LEU A 29 -0.52 2.98 -0.12
C LEU A 29 -1.50 1.87 0.31
N PRO A 30 -2.13 1.18 -0.66
CA PRO A 30 -3.09 0.12 -0.31
C PRO A 30 -2.40 -1.07 0.36
N LYS A 31 -3.02 -1.56 1.43
CA LYS A 31 -2.51 -2.66 2.25
C LYS A 31 -3.59 -3.18 3.18
N GLY A 32 -3.36 -4.32 3.77
CA GLY A 32 -4.24 -4.84 4.80
C GLY A 32 -3.70 -6.12 5.43
N LYS A 33 -4.46 -6.66 6.38
CA LYS A 33 -4.03 -7.79 7.20
C LYS A 33 -4.10 -9.11 6.45
N LEU A 34 -3.13 -9.98 6.77
CA LEU A 34 -3.06 -11.35 6.26
C LEU A 34 -4.27 -12.14 6.76
N ASP A 35 -4.93 -12.85 5.84
CA ASP A 35 -6.01 -13.76 6.18
C ASP A 35 -5.45 -15.17 6.37
N LYS A 36 -6.19 -15.96 7.14
CA LYS A 36 -5.83 -17.35 7.38
C LYS A 36 -5.79 -18.12 6.07
N GLY A 37 -4.70 -18.86 5.86
CA GLY A 37 -4.55 -19.73 4.70
C GLY A 37 -4.02 -19.08 3.43
N GLU A 38 -3.78 -17.75 3.44
CA GLU A 38 -3.18 -17.12 2.27
C GLU A 38 -1.69 -16.85 2.48
N THR A 39 -0.94 -16.79 1.40
CA THR A 39 0.46 -16.36 1.46
C THR A 39 0.52 -14.84 1.60
N ILE A 40 1.67 -14.32 2.03
CA ILE A 40 1.87 -12.89 2.15
C ILE A 40 1.71 -12.19 0.79
N ALA A 41 2.24 -12.78 -0.28
CA ALA A 41 2.10 -12.25 -1.62
C ALA A 41 0.64 -12.22 -2.09
N GLN A 42 -0.12 -13.27 -1.79
CA GLN A 42 -1.56 -13.31 -2.09
C GLN A 42 -2.32 -12.23 -1.34
N CYS A 43 -1.97 -12.02 -0.08
CA CYS A 43 -2.53 -10.97 0.76
C CYS A 43 -2.30 -9.59 0.12
N ALA A 44 -1.08 -9.33 -0.33
CA ALA A 44 -0.73 -8.05 -0.95
C ALA A 44 -1.62 -7.74 -2.15
N VAL A 45 -1.78 -8.71 -3.06
CA VAL A 45 -2.61 -8.53 -4.26
C VAL A 45 -4.08 -8.35 -3.88
N ARG A 46 -4.59 -9.21 -2.99
CA ARG A 46 -5.99 -9.15 -2.56
C ARG A 46 -6.34 -7.81 -1.95
N GLU A 47 -5.49 -7.32 -1.04
CA GLU A 47 -5.74 -6.04 -0.37
C GLU A 47 -5.70 -4.87 -1.34
N VAL A 48 -4.78 -4.87 -2.30
CA VAL A 48 -4.75 -3.83 -3.32
C VAL A 48 -6.03 -3.86 -4.15
N GLU A 49 -6.47 -5.05 -4.58
CA GLU A 49 -7.72 -5.19 -5.32
C GLU A 49 -8.93 -4.67 -4.55
N GLU A 50 -9.02 -5.03 -3.27
CA GLU A 50 -10.14 -4.61 -2.43
C GLU A 50 -10.17 -3.11 -2.20
N GLU A 51 -9.03 -2.49 -1.94
CA GLU A 51 -8.98 -1.06 -1.61
C GLU A 51 -9.09 -0.15 -2.81
N THR A 52 -8.74 -0.61 -4.01
CA THR A 52 -8.65 0.24 -5.20
C THR A 52 -9.62 -0.12 -6.31
N GLY A 53 -10.18 -1.32 -6.29
CA GLY A 53 -11.03 -1.82 -7.38
C GLY A 53 -10.25 -2.34 -8.58
N LEU A 54 -8.92 -2.33 -8.52
CA LEU A 54 -8.09 -2.84 -9.62
C LEU A 54 -8.21 -4.37 -9.73
N LYS A 55 -8.06 -4.85 -10.96
CA LYS A 55 -8.05 -6.29 -11.29
C LYS A 55 -6.86 -6.59 -12.20
N ASP A 56 -6.56 -7.87 -12.34
CA ASP A 56 -5.48 -8.33 -13.22
C ASP A 56 -4.14 -7.66 -12.88
N ILE A 57 -3.87 -7.57 -11.58
CA ILE A 57 -2.64 -6.97 -11.08
C ILE A 57 -1.48 -7.94 -11.31
N LEU A 58 -0.40 -7.43 -11.89
CA LEU A 58 0.83 -8.21 -12.05
C LEU A 58 1.72 -7.98 -10.83
N LEU A 59 1.91 -9.03 -10.06
CA LEU A 59 2.77 -9.01 -8.88
C LEU A 59 4.23 -8.97 -9.32
N GLY A 60 4.98 -8.01 -8.80
CA GLY A 60 6.41 -7.88 -9.05
C GLY A 60 7.23 -8.26 -7.83
N ASP A 61 8.42 -7.68 -7.73
CA ASP A 61 9.38 -8.01 -6.68
C ASP A 61 8.96 -7.53 -5.31
N PHE A 62 9.34 -8.29 -4.29
CA PHE A 62 9.28 -7.83 -2.91
C PHE A 62 10.22 -6.65 -2.72
N LEU A 63 9.77 -5.62 -2.00
CA LEU A 63 10.58 -4.42 -1.76
C LEU A 63 11.21 -4.39 -0.37
N LEU A 64 10.39 -4.40 0.65
CA LEU A 64 10.85 -4.29 2.04
C LEU A 64 9.71 -4.56 3.00
N ILE A 65 10.06 -4.64 4.28
CA ILE A 65 9.11 -4.74 5.38
C ILE A 65 9.18 -3.44 6.17
N THR A 66 8.03 -2.88 6.52
CA THR A 66 7.94 -1.77 7.46
C THR A 66 7.28 -2.25 8.73
N GLU A 67 7.63 -1.65 9.87
CA GLU A 67 7.03 -1.97 11.15
C GLU A 67 6.37 -0.73 11.74
N HIS A 68 5.22 -0.95 12.35
CA HIS A 68 4.49 0.10 13.06
C HIS A 68 4.06 -0.45 14.42
N GLN A 69 4.52 0.20 15.47
CA GLN A 69 4.16 -0.15 16.86
C GLN A 69 3.01 0.72 17.33
N TYR A 70 2.03 0.09 17.96
CA TYR A 70 0.92 0.82 18.56
C TYR A 70 0.31 0.00 19.69
N GLN A 71 -0.44 0.67 20.55
CA GLN A 71 -1.16 0.00 21.62
C GLN A 71 -2.57 -0.30 21.13
N ASP A 72 -2.95 -1.58 21.13
CA ASP A 72 -4.28 -2.00 20.72
C ASP A 72 -5.26 -1.66 21.86
N PRO A 73 -6.29 -0.84 21.58
CA PRO A 73 -7.25 -0.42 22.64
C PRO A 73 -8.12 -1.58 23.13
N TRP A 74 -8.29 -2.62 22.34
CA TRP A 74 -9.13 -3.76 22.72
C TRP A 74 -8.34 -4.81 23.50
N LEU A 75 -7.13 -5.12 23.03
CA LEU A 75 -6.25 -6.11 23.67
C LEU A 75 -5.47 -5.52 24.81
N LYS A 76 -5.41 -4.20 24.93
CA LYS A 76 -4.64 -3.45 25.95
C LYS A 76 -3.19 -3.92 26.01
N THR A 77 -2.60 -4.25 24.86
CA THR A 77 -1.23 -4.71 24.73
C THR A 77 -0.54 -4.00 23.57
N GLU A 78 0.77 -4.03 23.59
CA GLU A 78 1.60 -3.52 22.50
C GLU A 78 1.48 -4.43 21.28
N VAL A 79 1.29 -3.84 20.13
CA VAL A 79 1.18 -4.56 18.85
C VAL A 79 2.24 -4.03 17.90
N ILE A 80 2.92 -4.94 17.21
CA ILE A 80 3.79 -4.61 16.08
C ILE A 80 3.07 -5.06 14.82
N LYS A 81 2.81 -4.13 13.92
CA LYS A 81 2.27 -4.44 12.61
C LYS A 81 3.42 -4.47 11.62
N GLU A 82 3.69 -5.64 11.07
CA GLU A 82 4.75 -5.85 10.09
C GLU A 82 4.09 -5.90 8.72
N THR A 83 4.38 -4.93 7.86
CA THR A 83 3.78 -4.84 6.52
C THR A 83 4.82 -5.17 5.46
N HIS A 84 4.50 -6.15 4.63
CA HIS A 84 5.35 -6.61 3.51
C HIS A 84 4.90 -5.91 2.25
N TRP A 85 5.81 -5.20 1.58
CA TRP A 85 5.49 -4.37 0.42
C TRP A 85 6.06 -4.96 -0.85
N TYR A 86 5.24 -4.96 -1.91
CA TYR A 86 5.59 -5.51 -3.23
C TYR A 86 5.42 -4.46 -4.30
N LYS A 87 6.23 -4.56 -5.36
CA LYS A 87 5.99 -3.83 -6.60
C LYS A 87 4.84 -4.51 -7.33
N MET A 88 3.98 -3.72 -7.93
CA MET A 88 2.86 -4.22 -8.72
C MET A 88 2.66 -3.32 -9.93
N LYS A 89 2.05 -3.86 -10.97
CA LYS A 89 1.68 -3.03 -12.12
C LYS A 89 0.40 -3.54 -12.77
N ILE A 90 -0.24 -2.64 -13.49
CA ILE A 90 -1.38 -2.97 -14.36
C ILE A 90 -1.02 -2.58 -15.79
N THR A 91 -1.60 -3.28 -16.76
CA THR A 91 -1.27 -3.10 -18.18
C THR A 91 -2.41 -2.51 -18.99
N ASN A 92 -3.54 -2.21 -18.36
CA ASN A 92 -4.71 -1.63 -19.01
C ASN A 92 -5.31 -0.53 -18.16
N GLU A 93 -6.06 0.36 -18.78
CA GLU A 93 -6.75 1.42 -18.07
C GLU A 93 -7.95 0.81 -17.33
N GLN A 94 -8.10 1.17 -16.05
CA GLN A 94 -9.17 0.65 -15.21
C GLN A 94 -9.76 1.77 -14.36
N LYS A 95 -11.04 1.62 -14.04
CA LYS A 95 -11.73 2.53 -13.14
C LYS A 95 -11.32 2.25 -11.71
N LEU A 96 -10.94 3.29 -10.97
CA LEU A 96 -10.63 3.19 -9.55
C LEU A 96 -11.91 3.27 -8.73
N ILE A 97 -12.04 2.39 -7.75
CA ILE A 97 -13.23 2.32 -6.88
C ILE A 97 -12.74 2.35 -5.42
N PRO A 98 -12.78 3.53 -4.77
CA PRO A 98 -12.35 3.62 -3.37
C PRO A 98 -13.20 2.75 -2.45
N GLN A 99 -12.54 2.03 -1.55
CA GLN A 99 -13.23 1.24 -0.53
C GLN A 99 -13.60 2.17 0.64
N THR A 100 -14.81 2.73 0.58
CA THR A 100 -15.26 3.72 1.57
C THR A 100 -15.39 3.15 2.97
N GLU A 101 -15.62 1.85 3.10
CA GLU A 101 -15.69 1.15 4.38
C GLU A 101 -14.36 1.21 5.16
N GLU A 102 -13.25 1.40 4.45
CA GLU A 102 -11.92 1.56 5.05
C GLU A 102 -11.50 3.04 5.10
N ASP A 103 -12.47 3.95 5.02
CA ASP A 103 -12.25 5.39 5.06
C ASP A 103 -11.42 5.94 3.90
N ILE A 104 -11.34 5.21 2.80
CA ILE A 104 -10.67 5.68 1.60
C ILE A 104 -11.62 6.59 0.84
N THR A 105 -11.25 7.86 0.74
CA THR A 105 -12.11 8.89 0.14
C THR A 105 -11.63 9.35 -1.23
N ASP A 106 -10.39 9.05 -1.58
CA ASP A 106 -9.84 9.39 -2.89
C ASP A 106 -8.75 8.41 -3.28
N ILE A 107 -8.60 8.19 -4.59
CA ILE A 107 -7.50 7.40 -5.15
C ILE A 107 -7.03 8.12 -6.41
N ARG A 108 -5.71 8.25 -6.55
CA ARG A 108 -5.14 8.95 -7.71
C ARG A 108 -3.91 8.23 -8.26
N TRP A 109 -3.78 8.29 -9.57
CA TRP A 109 -2.53 8.00 -10.24
C TRP A 109 -1.71 9.29 -10.25
N VAL A 110 -0.52 9.27 -9.66
CA VAL A 110 0.29 10.47 -9.50
C VAL A 110 1.59 10.37 -10.27
N ASN A 111 1.98 11.48 -10.91
CA ASN A 111 3.29 11.59 -11.52
C ASN A 111 4.31 11.98 -10.45
N ARG A 112 5.57 12.18 -10.81
CA ARG A 112 6.64 12.47 -9.85
C ARG A 112 6.38 13.76 -9.06
N GLU A 113 5.89 14.78 -9.72
CA GLU A 113 5.63 16.09 -9.10
C GLU A 113 4.47 15.98 -8.10
N GLU A 114 3.39 15.32 -8.52
CA GLU A 114 2.24 15.08 -7.65
C GLU A 114 2.60 14.17 -6.48
N LEU A 115 3.49 13.19 -6.70
CA LEU A 115 3.98 12.31 -5.65
C LEU A 115 4.67 13.11 -4.55
N ASN A 116 5.52 14.08 -4.93
CA ASN A 116 6.20 14.92 -3.95
C ASN A 116 5.22 15.70 -3.07
N GLU A 117 4.10 16.12 -3.63
CA GLU A 117 3.03 16.78 -2.85
C GLU A 117 2.38 15.80 -1.87
N CYS A 118 2.10 14.58 -2.32
CA CYS A 118 1.51 13.54 -1.48
C CYS A 118 2.43 13.21 -0.29
N LEU A 119 3.74 13.19 -0.51
CA LEU A 119 4.70 12.83 0.53
C LEU A 119 4.80 13.87 1.65
N GLN A 120 4.24 15.07 1.45
CA GLN A 120 4.19 16.08 2.51
C GLN A 120 3.07 15.80 3.51
N HIS A 121 2.13 14.90 3.16
CA HIS A 121 0.99 14.55 4.01
C HIS A 121 0.81 13.03 4.02
N THR A 122 1.85 12.32 4.45
CA THR A 122 1.84 10.87 4.55
C THR A 122 2.59 10.40 5.79
N TYR A 123 2.60 9.10 6.01
CA TYR A 123 3.30 8.48 7.13
C TYR A 123 4.77 8.25 6.79
N ALA A 124 5.65 8.31 7.80
CA ALA A 124 7.08 8.07 7.61
C ALA A 124 7.37 6.73 6.93
N ASN A 125 6.64 5.68 7.29
CA ASN A 125 6.82 4.36 6.69
C ASN A 125 6.51 4.36 5.20
N ILE A 126 5.54 5.15 4.75
CA ILE A 126 5.18 5.23 3.34
C ILE A 126 6.28 5.94 2.55
N ILE A 127 6.88 6.96 3.13
CA ILE A 127 8.04 7.62 2.52
C ILE A 127 9.16 6.60 2.29
N THR A 128 9.43 5.76 3.30
CA THR A 128 10.46 4.71 3.21
C THR A 128 10.17 3.74 2.06
N VAL A 129 8.92 3.30 1.92
CA VAL A 129 8.52 2.39 0.84
C VAL A 129 8.75 3.02 -0.53
N ILE A 130 8.31 4.26 -0.68
CA ILE A 130 8.41 4.98 -1.96
C ILE A 130 9.87 5.24 -2.32
N GLU A 131 10.69 5.63 -1.34
CA GLU A 131 12.13 5.81 -1.57
C GLU A 131 12.80 4.52 -2.03
N LYS A 132 12.45 3.39 -1.41
CA LYS A 132 12.98 2.08 -1.81
C LYS A 132 12.56 1.73 -3.22
N PHE A 133 11.30 1.98 -3.57
CA PHE A 133 10.78 1.74 -4.92
C PHE A 133 11.55 2.57 -5.95
N ILE A 134 11.78 3.85 -5.67
CA ILE A 134 12.50 4.75 -6.58
C ILE A 134 13.94 4.28 -6.77
N GLN A 135 14.62 3.89 -5.69
CA GLN A 135 15.98 3.36 -5.76
C GLN A 135 16.06 2.13 -6.67
N ASN A 136 15.13 1.19 -6.50
CA ASN A 136 15.11 -0.04 -7.29
C ASN A 136 14.81 0.21 -8.76
N SER A 137 14.03 1.25 -9.05
CA SER A 137 13.65 1.59 -10.43
C SER A 137 14.76 2.32 -11.18
N MET A 138 15.72 2.88 -10.47
CA MET A 138 16.84 3.64 -11.05
C MET A 138 18.10 2.80 -11.24
N SER A 139 18.10 1.57 -10.74
CA SER A 139 19.25 0.68 -10.84
C SER A 139 19.24 -0.17 -12.10
#